data_018b58228d07ccaf9742009223afa74f
#
_entry.id   018b58228d07ccaf9742009223afa74f
#
_cell.length_a   1.000
_cell.length_b   1.000
_cell.length_c   1.000
_cell.angle_alpha   90.00
_cell.angle_beta   90.00
_cell.angle_gamma   90.00
#
_symmetry.space_group_name_H-M   'P 1'
#
loop_
_entity.id
_entity.type
_entity.pdbx_description
1 polymer ?
#
loop_
_entity_poly.entity_id
_entity_poly.type
_entity_poly.pdbx_seq_one_letter_code
_entity_poly.pdbx_strand_id
1 'polypeptide(L)'
;TGKINYANKTKYDFSSFKKINNYELEDKGIDLCYIVERYDGTLKKIASFYSGKTKMGVRILSDQPCVQFYTGNMMEQSYNGKFNRNYGYQHALCLEPQLFPNTFNQKNFKRSVLLKDKQYESTIVMQLENNFNE
;
A
#
# COMPACT_ATOMS: atom_id res chain seq x y z
N THR A 1 -10.88 12.57 -5.18
CA THR A 1 -10.84 13.75 -6.06
C THR A 1 -10.28 13.44 -7.44
N GLY A 2 -9.52 12.36 -7.62
CA GLY A 2 -8.80 12.03 -8.85
C GLY A 2 -7.57 12.91 -9.12
N LYS A 3 -7.17 13.76 -8.17
CA LYS A 3 -5.96 14.57 -8.30
C LYS A 3 -4.74 13.70 -8.07
N ILE A 4 -3.79 13.75 -9.03
CA ILE A 4 -2.47 13.10 -8.91
C ILE A 4 -1.48 14.14 -8.40
N ASN A 5 -0.76 13.81 -7.34
CA ASN A 5 0.32 14.62 -6.80
C ASN A 5 1.64 13.83 -6.88
N TYR A 6 2.74 14.53 -7.10
CA TYR A 6 4.06 13.92 -7.02
C TYR A 6 4.47 13.78 -5.55
N ALA A 7 4.90 12.56 -5.16
CA ALA A 7 5.38 12.29 -3.80
C ALA A 7 6.85 12.71 -3.60
N ASN A 8 7.63 12.78 -4.68
CA ASN A 8 9.07 13.07 -4.64
C ASN A 8 9.39 14.32 -3.81
N LYS A 9 10.38 14.20 -2.93
CA LYS A 9 10.84 15.23 -1.98
C LYS A 9 9.77 15.73 -1.00
N THR A 10 8.72 14.97 -0.79
CA THR A 10 7.71 15.24 0.24
C THR A 10 7.81 14.25 1.40
N LYS A 11 7.06 14.48 2.47
CA LYS A 11 6.93 13.53 3.57
C LYS A 11 6.33 12.18 3.14
N TYR A 12 5.68 12.11 1.99
CA TYR A 12 5.09 10.92 1.39
C TYR A 12 5.99 10.22 0.37
N ASP A 13 7.25 10.64 0.23
CA ASP A 13 8.21 9.98 -0.65
C ASP A 13 8.76 8.71 0.00
N PHE A 14 8.42 7.56 -0.58
CA PHE A 14 8.88 6.23 -0.21
C PHE A 14 9.61 5.54 -1.38
N SER A 15 10.21 6.31 -2.27
CA SER A 15 11.04 5.79 -3.37
C SER A 15 12.30 5.07 -2.88
N SER A 16 12.71 5.32 -1.64
CA SER A 16 13.75 4.59 -0.91
C SER A 16 13.23 4.19 0.48
N PHE A 17 13.92 3.28 1.15
CA PHE A 17 13.55 2.90 2.51
C PHE A 17 13.59 4.10 3.45
N LYS A 18 12.49 4.26 4.14
CA LYS A 18 12.26 5.35 5.07
C LYS A 18 11.46 4.84 6.25
N LYS A 19 11.86 5.22 7.45
CA LYS A 19 11.06 4.94 8.65
C LYS A 19 9.72 5.65 8.55
N ILE A 20 8.64 4.91 8.80
CA ILE A 20 7.33 5.53 8.97
C ILE A 20 7.38 6.33 10.28
N ASN A 21 7.34 7.64 10.16
CA ASN A 21 7.44 8.56 11.29
C ASN A 21 6.13 9.32 11.47
N ASN A 22 5.42 8.99 12.53
CA ASN A 22 4.12 9.58 12.83
C ASN A 22 4.19 11.09 13.02
N TYR A 23 5.27 11.59 13.62
CA TYR A 23 5.46 13.03 13.84
C TYR A 23 5.53 13.82 12.51
N GLU A 24 6.28 13.31 11.51
CA GLU A 24 6.32 13.93 10.19
C GLU A 24 4.97 13.88 9.46
N LEU A 25 4.14 12.91 9.80
CA LEU A 25 2.80 12.71 9.22
C LEU A 25 1.71 13.46 9.99
N GLU A 26 2.09 14.35 10.91
CA GLU A 26 1.16 15.14 11.75
C GLU A 26 0.17 14.26 12.52
N ASP A 27 0.63 13.09 12.99
CA ASP A 27 -0.14 12.06 13.67
C ASP A 27 -1.38 11.55 12.93
N LYS A 28 -1.50 11.86 11.62
CA LYS A 28 -2.63 11.40 10.79
C LYS A 28 -2.36 10.10 10.06
N GLY A 29 -1.07 9.67 10.03
CA GLY A 29 -0.65 8.49 9.29
C GLY A 29 -0.84 8.63 7.78
N ILE A 30 -0.86 7.49 7.09
CA ILE A 30 -1.01 7.41 5.63
C ILE A 30 -2.29 6.65 5.30
N ASP A 31 -2.98 7.11 4.29
CA ASP A 31 -4.09 6.45 3.62
C ASP A 31 -4.14 6.98 2.18
N LEU A 32 -3.18 6.53 1.36
CA LEU A 32 -2.94 7.06 0.02
C LEU A 32 -2.73 5.94 -0.99
N CYS A 33 -3.24 6.16 -2.18
CA CYS A 33 -3.01 5.30 -3.33
C CYS A 33 -1.78 5.78 -4.12
N TYR A 34 -0.74 4.97 -4.13
CA TYR A 34 0.49 5.23 -4.88
C TYR A 34 0.41 4.60 -6.27
N ILE A 35 0.80 5.35 -7.28
CA ILE A 35 0.88 4.88 -8.65
C ILE A 35 2.21 4.16 -8.85
N VAL A 36 2.16 2.96 -9.42
CA VAL A 36 3.37 2.19 -9.76
C VAL A 36 4.07 2.85 -10.95
N GLU A 37 5.31 3.29 -10.74
CA GLU A 37 6.09 3.92 -11.80
C GLU A 37 6.34 2.91 -12.96
N ARG A 38 6.26 3.41 -14.20
CA ARG A 38 6.47 2.61 -15.42
C ARG A 38 5.63 1.33 -15.45
N TYR A 39 4.38 1.46 -15.04
CA TYR A 39 3.44 0.34 -15.08
C TYR A 39 3.23 -0.15 -16.53
N ASP A 40 3.38 -1.45 -16.72
CA ASP A 40 3.26 -2.13 -18.03
C ASP A 40 2.39 -3.41 -17.96
N GLY A 41 1.78 -3.68 -16.79
CA GLY A 41 0.96 -4.87 -16.55
C GLY A 41 1.76 -6.13 -16.24
N THR A 42 3.09 -6.07 -16.17
CA THR A 42 3.90 -7.22 -15.77
C THR A 42 4.03 -7.33 -14.25
N LEU A 43 4.22 -8.56 -13.78
CA LEU A 43 4.50 -8.82 -12.37
C LEU A 43 5.86 -8.24 -11.97
N LYS A 44 5.87 -7.27 -11.09
CA LYS A 44 7.09 -6.64 -10.57
C LYS A 44 6.97 -6.26 -9.09
N LYS A 45 8.10 -6.06 -8.44
CA LYS A 45 8.13 -5.54 -7.07
C LYS A 45 7.60 -4.11 -7.06
N ILE A 46 6.55 -3.87 -6.26
CA ILE A 46 5.89 -2.57 -6.15
C ILE A 46 6.01 -1.93 -4.77
N ALA A 47 6.26 -2.74 -3.74
CA ALA A 47 6.44 -2.25 -2.39
C ALA A 47 7.29 -3.22 -1.56
N SER A 48 7.93 -2.69 -0.52
CA SER A 48 8.59 -3.48 0.51
C SER A 48 8.48 -2.76 1.84
N PHE A 49 8.41 -3.51 2.92
CA PHE A 49 8.57 -2.97 4.26
C PHE A 49 9.28 -3.98 5.16
N TYR A 50 9.88 -3.50 6.23
CA TYR A 50 10.51 -4.37 7.22
C TYR A 50 10.46 -3.77 8.62
N SER A 51 10.60 -4.62 9.61
CA SER A 51 10.73 -4.23 11.02
C SER A 51 12.20 -4.14 11.40
N GLY A 52 12.67 -2.96 11.72
CA GLY A 52 14.02 -2.76 12.21
C GLY A 52 14.33 -3.53 13.52
N LYS A 53 13.28 -3.85 14.30
CA LYS A 53 13.39 -4.60 15.56
C LYS A 53 13.51 -6.11 15.33
N THR A 54 12.64 -6.69 14.50
CA THR A 54 12.58 -8.14 14.29
C THR A 54 13.39 -8.61 13.09
N LYS A 55 13.82 -7.69 12.23
CA LYS A 55 14.48 -7.96 10.95
C LYS A 55 13.61 -8.78 9.97
N MET A 56 12.34 -8.92 10.28
CA MET A 56 11.39 -9.51 9.35
C MET A 56 10.94 -8.47 8.33
N GLY A 57 10.88 -8.87 7.08
CA GLY A 57 10.44 -8.03 5.97
C GLY A 57 9.47 -8.73 5.05
N VAL A 58 8.82 -7.92 4.23
CA VAL A 58 7.89 -8.36 3.20
C VAL A 58 8.19 -7.59 1.92
N ARG A 59 8.26 -8.31 0.80
CA ARG A 59 8.22 -7.73 -0.55
C ARG A 59 6.91 -8.09 -1.22
N ILE A 60 6.28 -7.09 -1.80
CA ILE A 60 5.04 -7.24 -2.55
C ILE A 60 5.36 -7.10 -4.04
N LEU A 61 5.03 -8.13 -4.80
CA LEU A 61 5.06 -8.08 -6.26
C LEU A 61 3.62 -8.08 -6.76
N SER A 62 3.34 -7.29 -7.77
CA SER A 62 2.01 -7.30 -8.40
C SER A 62 2.07 -6.80 -9.84
N ASP A 63 1.07 -7.19 -10.60
CA ASP A 63 0.71 -6.71 -11.94
C ASP A 63 -0.30 -5.56 -11.91
N GLN A 64 -0.57 -4.99 -10.74
CA GLN A 64 -1.54 -3.90 -10.57
C GLN A 64 -0.89 -2.51 -10.74
N PRO A 65 -1.64 -1.51 -11.26
CA PRO A 65 -1.11 -0.16 -11.54
C PRO A 65 -0.90 0.70 -10.30
N CYS A 66 -1.50 0.33 -9.18
CA CYS A 66 -1.42 1.10 -7.94
C CYS A 66 -1.26 0.19 -6.72
N VAL A 67 -0.85 0.80 -5.62
CA VAL A 67 -0.88 0.21 -4.30
C VAL A 67 -1.43 1.21 -3.29
N GLN A 68 -2.51 0.85 -2.61
CA GLN A 68 -2.96 1.60 -1.45
C GLN A 68 -2.03 1.32 -0.29
N PHE A 69 -1.51 2.37 0.33
CA PHE A 69 -0.75 2.29 1.55
C PHE A 69 -1.55 2.91 2.69
N TYR A 70 -1.90 2.08 3.67
CA TYR A 70 -2.68 2.46 4.83
C TYR A 70 -1.96 2.07 6.11
N THR A 71 -1.83 2.97 7.04
CA THR A 71 -1.07 2.77 8.29
C THR A 71 -1.94 2.54 9.52
N GLY A 72 -3.16 2.04 9.36
CA GLY A 72 -4.02 1.66 10.48
C GLY A 72 -4.58 2.87 11.26
N ASN A 73 -4.82 3.99 10.58
CA ASN A 73 -5.19 5.27 11.22
C ASN A 73 -6.58 5.28 11.87
N MET A 74 -7.44 4.33 11.50
CA MET A 74 -8.81 4.22 12.04
C MET A 74 -8.98 2.99 12.93
N MET A 75 -7.88 2.35 13.35
CA MET A 75 -7.96 1.22 14.27
C MET A 75 -8.27 1.72 15.67
N GLU A 76 -9.37 1.22 16.22
CA GLU A 76 -9.79 1.51 17.60
C GLU A 76 -9.36 0.39 18.55
N GLN A 77 -8.99 0.74 19.77
CA GLN A 77 -8.56 -0.24 20.80
C GLN A 77 -9.69 -1.13 21.32
N SER A 78 -10.90 -0.98 20.79
CA SER A 78 -12.10 -1.70 21.25
C SER A 78 -12.16 -3.17 20.82
N TYR A 79 -11.30 -3.62 19.92
CA TYR A 79 -11.33 -4.98 19.37
C TYR A 79 -10.27 -5.86 20.03
N ASN A 80 -10.71 -6.98 20.61
CA ASN A 80 -9.80 -8.02 21.08
C ASN A 80 -9.25 -8.81 19.90
N GLY A 81 -7.95 -8.75 19.71
CA GLY A 81 -7.22 -9.50 18.70
C GLY A 81 -6.64 -10.81 19.21
N LYS A 82 -5.71 -11.37 18.43
CA LYS A 82 -4.99 -12.61 18.81
C LYS A 82 -4.28 -12.45 20.16
N PHE A 83 -4.25 -13.53 20.93
CA PHE A 83 -3.61 -13.58 22.25
C PHE A 83 -4.18 -12.55 23.24
N ASN A 84 -5.47 -12.23 23.11
CA ASN A 84 -6.17 -11.26 23.96
C ASN A 84 -5.47 -9.88 24.01
N ARG A 85 -4.89 -9.45 22.86
CA ARG A 85 -4.27 -8.14 22.72
C ARG A 85 -5.18 -7.21 21.93
N ASN A 86 -5.29 -5.98 22.37
CA ASN A 86 -6.00 -4.94 21.63
C ASN A 86 -5.07 -4.35 20.58
N TYR A 87 -5.61 -4.16 19.36
CA TYR A 87 -4.93 -3.43 18.29
C TYR A 87 -5.52 -2.03 18.21
N GLY A 88 -4.68 -1.04 18.37
CA GLY A 88 -5.07 0.36 18.35
C GLY A 88 -4.49 1.10 17.16
N TYR A 89 -4.59 2.41 17.22
CA TYR A 89 -4.11 3.35 16.23
C TYR A 89 -2.70 3.00 15.75
N GLN A 90 -2.53 2.82 14.46
CA GLN A 90 -1.27 2.50 13.79
C GLN A 90 -0.53 1.23 14.27
N HIS A 91 -1.26 0.26 14.82
CA HIS A 91 -0.69 -1.04 15.19
C HIS A 91 -0.52 -2.01 14.02
N ALA A 92 -0.98 -1.63 12.83
CA ALA A 92 -0.84 -2.41 11.59
C ALA A 92 -0.66 -1.50 10.39
N LEU A 93 -0.29 -2.09 9.27
CA LEU A 93 -0.30 -1.44 7.97
C LEU A 93 -0.85 -2.39 6.91
N CYS A 94 -1.39 -1.80 5.83
CA CYS A 94 -1.82 -2.52 4.65
C CYS A 94 -1.06 -2.01 3.42
N LEU A 95 -0.73 -2.93 2.53
CA LEU A 95 -0.28 -2.66 1.17
C LEU A 95 -1.22 -3.41 0.23
N GLU A 96 -2.05 -2.67 -0.51
CA GLU A 96 -3.16 -3.22 -1.27
C GLU A 96 -2.97 -2.93 -2.77
N PRO A 97 -2.33 -3.86 -3.53
CA PRO A 97 -2.23 -3.74 -4.97
C PRO A 97 -3.62 -3.75 -5.60
N GLN A 98 -3.91 -2.75 -6.44
CA GLN A 98 -5.25 -2.57 -6.97
C GLN A 98 -5.26 -1.77 -8.28
N LEU A 99 -6.41 -1.75 -8.94
CA LEU A 99 -6.73 -0.78 -9.98
C LEU A 99 -6.96 0.61 -9.38
N PHE A 100 -6.91 1.66 -10.20
CA PHE A 100 -7.20 3.01 -9.72
C PHE A 100 -8.58 3.10 -9.06
N PRO A 101 -8.69 3.70 -7.88
CA PRO A 101 -9.98 3.85 -7.22
C PRO A 101 -10.88 4.82 -7.98
N ASN A 102 -12.20 4.56 -7.93
CA ASN A 102 -13.24 5.45 -8.47
C ASN A 102 -13.10 5.81 -9.96
N THR A 103 -12.60 4.89 -10.78
CA THR A 103 -12.29 5.12 -12.21
C THR A 103 -13.49 5.53 -13.03
N PHE A 104 -14.72 5.15 -12.65
CA PHE A 104 -15.94 5.53 -13.34
C PHE A 104 -16.21 7.04 -13.30
N ASN A 105 -15.83 7.68 -12.19
CA ASN A 105 -16.08 9.10 -11.96
C ASN A 105 -14.88 9.98 -12.27
N GLN A 106 -13.74 9.38 -12.65
CA GLN A 106 -12.49 10.09 -12.90
C GLN A 106 -12.07 9.94 -14.36
N LYS A 107 -12.21 11.03 -15.13
CA LYS A 107 -11.91 11.04 -16.57
C LYS A 107 -10.43 10.81 -16.91
N ASN A 108 -9.55 11.14 -16.00
CA ASN A 108 -8.09 11.00 -16.15
C ASN A 108 -7.56 9.59 -15.84
N PHE A 109 -8.41 8.68 -15.37
CA PHE A 109 -8.06 7.29 -15.13
C PHE A 109 -8.61 6.37 -16.22
N LYS A 110 -7.84 5.34 -16.57
CA LYS A 110 -8.36 4.27 -17.42
C LYS A 110 -9.50 3.57 -16.70
N ARG A 111 -10.67 3.55 -17.30
CA ARG A 111 -11.85 2.87 -16.73
C ARG A 111 -11.57 1.38 -16.56
N SER A 112 -11.85 0.88 -15.36
CA SER A 112 -11.72 -0.52 -15.00
C SER A 112 -13.10 -1.15 -15.00
N VAL A 113 -13.49 -1.72 -16.16
CA VAL A 113 -14.79 -2.36 -16.36
C VAL A 113 -14.57 -3.82 -16.72
N LEU A 114 -15.16 -4.71 -15.95
CA LEU A 114 -15.28 -6.11 -16.35
C LEU A 114 -16.57 -6.26 -17.16
N LEU A 115 -16.44 -6.52 -18.45
CA LEU A 115 -17.58 -6.78 -19.33
C LEU A 115 -18.10 -8.20 -19.10
N LYS A 116 -19.38 -8.41 -19.43
CA LYS A 116 -19.99 -9.75 -19.45
C LYS A 116 -19.13 -10.70 -20.30
N ASP A 117 -18.97 -11.91 -19.85
CA ASP A 117 -18.20 -12.99 -20.50
C ASP A 117 -16.69 -12.70 -20.66
N LYS A 118 -16.16 -11.75 -19.90
CA LYS A 118 -14.73 -11.48 -19.74
C LYS A 118 -14.24 -11.92 -18.38
N GLN A 119 -13.00 -12.36 -18.31
CA GLN A 119 -12.31 -12.72 -17.07
C GLN A 119 -11.41 -11.57 -16.64
N TYR A 120 -11.37 -11.30 -15.35
CA TYR A 120 -10.36 -10.48 -14.70
C TYR A 120 -9.38 -11.40 -13.98
N GLU A 121 -8.10 -11.17 -14.20
CA GLU A 121 -7.01 -11.88 -13.53
C GLU A 121 -6.02 -10.88 -12.99
N SER A 122 -5.53 -11.11 -11.80
CA SER A 122 -4.45 -10.34 -11.20
C SER A 122 -3.58 -11.22 -10.31
N THR A 123 -2.32 -10.85 -10.19
CA THR A 123 -1.34 -11.60 -9.41
C THR A 123 -0.76 -10.72 -8.33
N ILE A 124 -0.82 -11.19 -7.08
CA ILE A 124 -0.14 -10.58 -5.93
C ILE A 124 0.73 -11.66 -5.30
N VAL A 125 2.03 -11.38 -5.21
CA VAL A 125 2.99 -12.27 -4.53
C VAL A 125 3.52 -11.56 -3.29
N MET A 126 3.41 -12.23 -2.15
CA MET A 126 3.94 -11.77 -0.87
C MET A 126 5.16 -12.64 -0.51
N GLN A 127 6.33 -12.06 -0.57
CA GLN A 127 7.59 -12.72 -0.16
C GLN A 127 7.93 -12.32 1.26
N LEU A 128 7.93 -13.28 2.17
CA LEU A 128 8.32 -13.09 3.56
C LEU A 128 9.81 -13.40 3.70
N GLU A 129 10.55 -12.51 4.36
CA GLU A 129 11.98 -12.64 4.55
C GLU A 129 12.35 -12.49 6.03
N ASN A 130 13.19 -13.42 6.50
CA ASN A 130 13.93 -13.26 7.75
C ASN A 130 15.27 -12.62 7.43
N ASN A 131 15.75 -11.70 8.27
CA ASN A 131 16.97 -10.94 8.04
C ASN A 131 16.91 -10.12 6.74
N PHE A 132 15.83 -9.37 6.59
CA PHE A 132 15.63 -8.50 5.44
C PHE A 132 16.82 -7.55 5.26
N ASN A 133 17.38 -7.55 4.05
CA ASN A 133 18.42 -6.62 3.60
C ASN A 133 17.82 -5.62 2.60
N GLU A 134 18.18 -4.35 2.77
CA GLU A 134 17.71 -3.22 1.94
C GLU A 134 18.21 -3.31 0.49
#